data_ff8e0b7db2e4770da76dbaaf4ed31f7b
#
_entry.id   ff8e0b7db2e4770da76dbaaf4ed31f7b
#
_cell.length_a   1.000
_cell.length_b   1.000
_cell.length_c   1.000
_cell.angle_alpha   90.00
_cell.angle_beta   90.00
_cell.angle_gamma   90.00
#
_symmetry.space_group_name_H-M   'P 1'
#
loop_
_entity.id
_entity.type
_entity.pdbx_description
1 polymer ?
#
loop_
_entity_poly.entity_id
_entity_poly.type
_entity_poly.pdbx_seq_one_letter_code
_entity_poly.pdbx_strand_id
1 'polypeptide(L)'
;FYWNKRKFTKFSNPEEVRKELQAQIDLAISMGINISHIDSHEGALFFDPDIFKMYLNLAKKNDLLAFVPIQASVHFDENFPKPDHAIIFDQFFMAEAGIKPDEMEKYYLDIIDDLKPGLSQIIVHFGLHNDKMKDITQGKIDYGSLWREIDYNVMNSEKFIKSLEENNIKLINYSDLKNVIF
;
A
#
# COMPACT_ATOMS: atom_id res chain seq x y z
N PHE A 1 6.27 -0.35 19.85
CA PHE A 1 6.53 -0.13 18.42
C PHE A 1 7.79 0.74 18.23
N TYR A 2 8.61 0.39 17.23
CA TYR A 2 9.77 1.18 16.87
C TYR A 2 9.38 2.25 15.84
N TRP A 3 9.72 3.52 16.11
CA TRP A 3 9.45 4.65 15.22
C TRP A 3 10.33 4.70 13.95
N ASN A 4 11.21 3.72 13.78
CA ASN A 4 12.21 3.72 12.71
C ASN A 4 12.35 2.31 12.13
N LYS A 5 12.20 2.19 10.81
CA LYS A 5 12.29 0.91 10.07
C LYS A 5 13.54 0.10 10.43
N ARG A 6 14.72 0.75 10.51
CA ARG A 6 15.97 0.05 10.83
C ARG A 6 15.97 -0.55 12.24
N LYS A 7 15.37 0.16 13.21
CA LYS A 7 15.22 -0.38 14.58
C LYS A 7 14.19 -1.49 14.60
N PHE A 8 13.08 -1.33 13.87
CA PHE A 8 12.07 -2.36 13.74
C PHE A 8 12.70 -3.65 13.20
N THR A 9 13.32 -3.63 12.03
CA THR A 9 13.95 -4.81 11.41
C THR A 9 15.00 -5.45 12.31
N LYS A 10 15.80 -4.65 13.05
CA LYS A 10 16.90 -5.16 13.87
C LYS A 10 16.47 -5.80 15.20
N PHE A 11 15.36 -5.30 15.79
CA PHE A 11 15.02 -5.62 17.18
C PHE A 11 13.63 -6.24 17.35
N SER A 12 12.84 -6.35 16.28
CA SER A 12 11.51 -6.95 16.38
C SER A 12 11.61 -8.47 16.47
N ASN A 13 10.79 -9.03 17.35
CA ASN A 13 10.57 -10.46 17.44
C ASN A 13 9.39 -10.84 16.54
N PRO A 14 9.52 -11.76 15.58
CA PRO A 14 8.42 -12.13 14.66
C PRO A 14 7.14 -12.55 15.37
N GLU A 15 7.24 -13.24 16.51
CA GLU A 15 6.06 -13.67 17.27
C GLU A 15 5.35 -12.51 17.97
N GLU A 16 6.08 -11.52 18.47
CA GLU A 16 5.47 -10.30 19.02
C GLU A 16 4.82 -9.46 17.93
N VAL A 17 5.46 -9.33 16.78
CA VAL A 17 4.87 -8.67 15.60
C VAL A 17 3.60 -9.38 15.16
N ARG A 18 3.62 -10.71 15.11
CA ARG A 18 2.45 -11.52 14.75
C ARG A 18 1.26 -11.26 15.69
N LYS A 19 1.51 -11.22 17.01
CA LYS A 19 0.46 -10.94 18.02
C LYS A 19 -0.15 -9.56 17.81
N GLU A 20 0.69 -8.56 17.58
CA GLU A 20 0.23 -7.19 17.35
C GLU A 20 -0.59 -7.08 16.06
N LEU A 21 -0.10 -7.63 14.94
CA LEU A 21 -0.82 -7.59 13.68
C LEU A 21 -2.15 -8.36 13.74
N GLN A 22 -2.18 -9.51 14.43
CA GLN A 22 -3.43 -10.22 14.66
C GLN A 22 -4.42 -9.36 15.48
N ALA A 23 -3.94 -8.69 16.52
CA ALA A 23 -4.79 -7.80 17.32
C ALA A 23 -5.35 -6.63 16.50
N GLN A 24 -4.58 -6.07 15.55
CA GLN A 24 -5.07 -5.04 14.63
C GLN A 24 -6.18 -5.58 13.70
N ILE A 25 -6.01 -6.78 13.16
CA ILE A 25 -7.03 -7.47 12.34
C ILE A 25 -8.30 -7.71 13.16
N ASP A 26 -8.15 -8.29 14.36
CA ASP A 26 -9.27 -8.60 15.25
C ASP A 26 -10.04 -7.34 15.66
N LEU A 27 -9.33 -6.26 15.93
CA LEU A 27 -9.93 -4.96 16.24
C LEU A 27 -10.75 -4.42 15.06
N ALA A 28 -10.19 -4.43 13.85
CA ALA A 28 -10.89 -3.97 12.66
C ALA A 28 -12.18 -4.79 12.41
N ILE A 29 -12.11 -6.11 12.54
CA ILE A 29 -13.27 -7.00 12.43
C ILE A 29 -14.31 -6.66 13.52
N SER A 30 -13.88 -6.47 14.76
CA SER A 30 -14.77 -6.13 15.88
C SER A 30 -15.50 -4.79 15.69
N MET A 31 -14.91 -3.87 14.92
CA MET A 31 -15.50 -2.59 14.52
C MET A 31 -16.43 -2.71 13.29
N GLY A 32 -16.65 -3.91 12.77
CA GLY A 32 -17.51 -4.17 11.62
C GLY A 32 -16.85 -3.87 10.26
N ILE A 33 -15.53 -3.73 10.20
CA ILE A 33 -14.80 -3.50 8.93
C ILE A 33 -14.68 -4.84 8.20
N ASN A 34 -15.16 -4.88 6.96
CA ASN A 34 -14.97 -6.01 6.06
C ASN A 34 -13.59 -5.91 5.40
N ILE A 35 -12.60 -6.60 5.96
CA ILE A 35 -11.21 -6.54 5.51
C ILE A 35 -11.05 -7.42 4.27
N SER A 36 -10.48 -6.89 3.20
CA SER A 36 -10.15 -7.63 1.96
C SER A 36 -8.68 -8.04 1.87
N HIS A 37 -7.81 -7.25 2.47
CA HIS A 37 -6.36 -7.44 2.37
C HIS A 37 -5.63 -6.83 3.57
N ILE A 38 -4.36 -7.16 3.70
CA ILE A 38 -3.41 -6.51 4.60
C ILE A 38 -2.25 -5.92 3.81
N ASP A 39 -1.72 -4.81 4.30
CA ASP A 39 -0.58 -4.10 3.76
C ASP A 39 0.41 -3.74 4.88
N SER A 40 1.63 -3.40 4.50
CA SER A 40 2.68 -3.02 5.44
C SER A 40 2.94 -1.52 5.40
N HIS A 41 2.53 -0.80 6.44
CA HIS A 41 2.85 0.63 6.58
C HIS A 41 4.36 0.87 6.37
N GLU A 42 4.68 1.75 5.41
CA GLU A 42 6.04 2.03 4.96
C GLU A 42 6.86 0.80 4.52
N GLY A 43 6.24 -0.34 4.23
CA GLY A 43 6.92 -1.55 3.81
C GLY A 43 7.78 -2.22 4.90
N ALA A 44 7.57 -1.89 6.18
CA ALA A 44 8.43 -2.35 7.28
C ALA A 44 8.52 -3.87 7.41
N LEU A 45 7.46 -4.60 7.02
CA LEU A 45 7.38 -6.07 7.12
C LEU A 45 8.12 -6.80 5.99
N PHE A 46 8.65 -6.09 4.99
CA PHE A 46 9.27 -6.72 3.81
C PHE A 46 10.79 -6.83 3.89
N PHE A 47 11.44 -6.26 4.91
CA PHE A 47 12.90 -6.22 5.00
C PHE A 47 13.53 -7.43 5.70
N ASP A 48 12.76 -8.14 6.51
CA ASP A 48 13.21 -9.32 7.24
C ASP A 48 12.46 -10.56 6.73
N PRO A 49 13.16 -11.61 6.28
CA PRO A 49 12.51 -12.80 5.69
C PRO A 49 11.57 -13.53 6.66
N ASP A 50 11.90 -13.60 7.96
CA ASP A 50 11.06 -14.29 8.94
C ASP A 50 9.79 -13.48 9.25
N ILE A 51 9.92 -12.16 9.35
CA ILE A 51 8.78 -11.24 9.52
C ILE A 51 7.91 -11.27 8.26
N PHE A 52 8.52 -11.26 7.07
CA PHE A 52 7.79 -11.34 5.81
C PHE A 52 7.01 -12.66 5.69
N LYS A 53 7.64 -13.78 6.00
CA LYS A 53 6.98 -15.10 6.04
C LYS A 53 5.82 -15.13 7.05
N MET A 54 6.03 -14.57 8.23
CA MET A 54 4.99 -14.42 9.24
C MET A 54 3.81 -13.58 8.74
N TYR A 55 4.07 -12.44 8.07
CA TYR A 55 3.05 -11.57 7.47
C TYR A 55 2.18 -12.34 6.46
N LEU A 56 2.79 -13.10 5.57
CA LEU A 56 2.06 -13.92 4.59
C LEU A 56 1.22 -15.02 5.25
N ASN A 57 1.78 -15.71 6.25
CA ASN A 57 1.04 -16.73 7.01
C ASN A 57 -0.14 -16.11 7.78
N LEU A 58 0.00 -14.88 8.27
CA LEU A 58 -1.08 -14.15 8.94
C LEU A 58 -2.22 -13.82 7.97
N ALA A 59 -1.91 -13.36 6.76
CA ALA A 59 -2.89 -13.12 5.71
C ALA A 59 -3.68 -14.41 5.41
N LYS A 60 -2.98 -15.51 5.14
CA LYS A 60 -3.59 -16.81 4.86
C LYS A 60 -4.50 -17.29 5.99
N LYS A 61 -4.04 -17.19 7.24
CA LYS A 61 -4.81 -17.61 8.42
C LYS A 61 -6.13 -16.87 8.55
N ASN A 62 -6.16 -15.61 8.17
CA ASN A 62 -7.35 -14.73 8.27
C ASN A 62 -8.15 -14.66 6.96
N ASP A 63 -7.85 -15.48 5.96
CA ASP A 63 -8.47 -15.45 4.62
C ASP A 63 -8.41 -14.06 3.96
N LEU A 64 -7.25 -13.41 4.08
CA LEU A 64 -6.99 -12.08 3.53
C LEU A 64 -5.95 -12.15 2.42
N LEU A 65 -6.02 -11.25 1.44
CA LEU A 65 -4.95 -11.06 0.48
C LEU A 65 -3.77 -10.33 1.14
N ALA A 66 -2.57 -10.69 0.79
CA ALA A 66 -1.35 -9.99 1.20
C ALA A 66 -0.81 -9.17 0.03
N PHE A 67 -0.71 -7.86 0.21
CA PHE A 67 0.01 -7.01 -0.72
C PHE A 67 1.51 -7.33 -0.68
N VAL A 68 2.13 -7.54 -1.86
CA VAL A 68 3.56 -7.78 -2.00
C VAL A 68 4.10 -6.90 -3.13
N PRO A 69 4.95 -5.91 -2.84
CA PRO A 69 5.63 -5.17 -3.90
C PRO A 69 6.62 -6.09 -4.61
N ILE A 70 6.84 -5.88 -5.92
CA ILE A 70 7.74 -6.73 -6.72
C ILE A 70 9.14 -6.85 -6.07
N GLN A 71 9.62 -5.82 -5.40
CA GLN A 71 10.92 -5.82 -4.72
C GLN A 71 10.99 -6.84 -3.57
N ALA A 72 9.87 -7.16 -2.94
CA ALA A 72 9.82 -8.16 -1.88
C ALA A 72 9.74 -9.60 -2.41
N SER A 73 9.51 -9.78 -3.72
CA SER A 73 9.46 -11.10 -4.35
C SER A 73 10.79 -11.84 -4.32
N VAL A 74 11.89 -11.13 -4.08
CA VAL A 74 13.24 -11.72 -3.90
C VAL A 74 13.34 -12.67 -2.69
N HIS A 75 12.39 -12.60 -1.77
CA HIS A 75 12.33 -13.52 -0.62
C HIS A 75 11.72 -14.89 -0.97
N PHE A 76 11.07 -15.01 -2.15
CA PHE A 76 10.53 -16.30 -2.58
C PHE A 76 11.61 -17.15 -3.23
N ASP A 77 11.73 -18.40 -2.76
CA ASP A 77 12.66 -19.40 -3.29
C ASP A 77 12.03 -20.81 -3.20
N GLU A 78 12.82 -21.85 -3.43
CA GLU A 78 12.36 -23.24 -3.35
C GLU A 78 11.89 -23.65 -1.94
N ASN A 79 12.47 -23.03 -0.88
CA ASN A 79 12.12 -23.31 0.52
C ASN A 79 10.95 -22.45 0.99
N PHE A 80 10.71 -21.34 0.30
CA PHE A 80 9.61 -20.44 0.59
C PHE A 80 8.95 -19.97 -0.72
N PRO A 81 8.17 -20.85 -1.38
CA PRO A 81 7.45 -20.49 -2.60
C PRO A 81 6.36 -19.44 -2.33
N LYS A 82 6.05 -18.66 -3.35
CA LYS A 82 4.97 -17.65 -3.26
C LYS A 82 3.64 -18.33 -2.89
N PRO A 83 2.99 -17.91 -1.80
CA PRO A 83 1.66 -18.41 -1.44
C PRO A 83 0.56 -17.86 -2.36
N ASP A 84 -0.52 -18.62 -2.55
CA ASP A 84 -1.64 -18.26 -3.44
C ASP A 84 -2.30 -16.90 -3.09
N HIS A 85 -2.39 -16.58 -1.81
CA HIS A 85 -2.98 -15.32 -1.32
C HIS A 85 -2.01 -14.12 -1.38
N ALA A 86 -0.76 -14.29 -1.78
CA ALA A 86 0.20 -13.20 -1.97
C ALA A 86 0.01 -12.57 -3.36
N ILE A 87 -0.42 -11.32 -3.39
CA ILE A 87 -0.61 -10.55 -4.62
C ILE A 87 0.65 -9.75 -4.90
N ILE A 88 1.39 -10.16 -5.92
CA ILE A 88 2.55 -9.41 -6.41
C ILE A 88 2.06 -8.46 -7.49
N PHE A 89 2.32 -7.17 -7.27
CA PHE A 89 2.05 -6.14 -8.26
C PHE A 89 3.23 -6.02 -9.22
N ASP A 90 2.95 -6.04 -10.52
CA ASP A 90 3.96 -5.91 -11.59
C ASP A 90 4.60 -4.53 -11.56
N GLN A 91 3.81 -3.52 -11.20
CA GLN A 91 4.25 -2.14 -11.10
C GLN A 91 3.69 -1.50 -9.83
N PHE A 92 4.51 -0.69 -9.19
CA PHE A 92 4.17 -0.04 -7.94
C PHE A 92 4.69 1.39 -7.94
N PHE A 93 3.82 2.34 -7.68
CA PHE A 93 4.13 3.77 -7.71
C PHE A 93 3.67 4.45 -6.43
N MET A 94 4.43 5.42 -6.00
CA MET A 94 4.11 6.34 -4.93
C MET A 94 4.87 7.63 -5.19
N ALA A 95 4.21 8.77 -5.08
CA ALA A 95 4.90 10.04 -5.20
C ALA A 95 5.97 10.17 -4.12
N GLU A 96 7.20 10.48 -4.55
CA GLU A 96 8.35 10.59 -3.65
C GLU A 96 8.45 11.96 -3.00
N ALA A 97 9.05 12.02 -1.81
CA ALA A 97 9.34 13.28 -1.13
C ALA A 97 10.15 14.23 -2.04
N GLY A 98 9.80 15.50 -2.02
CA GLY A 98 10.44 16.53 -2.84
C GLY A 98 9.74 16.85 -4.16
N ILE A 99 8.73 16.09 -4.58
CA ILE A 99 7.87 16.48 -5.70
C ILE A 99 7.09 17.73 -5.29
N LYS A 100 7.09 18.75 -6.14
CA LYS A 100 6.37 19.97 -5.83
C LYS A 100 4.86 19.81 -6.05
N PRO A 101 4.03 20.55 -5.29
CA PRO A 101 2.59 20.50 -5.41
C PRO A 101 2.04 20.70 -6.83
N ASP A 102 2.64 21.62 -7.59
CA ASP A 102 2.26 21.93 -8.98
C ASP A 102 2.74 20.89 -10.01
N GLU A 103 3.63 19.99 -9.62
CA GLU A 103 4.14 18.90 -10.46
C GLU A 103 3.38 17.58 -10.25
N MET A 104 2.60 17.44 -9.16
CA MET A 104 1.97 16.17 -8.79
C MET A 104 0.92 15.69 -9.80
N GLU A 105 0.12 16.59 -10.38
CA GLU A 105 -0.85 16.19 -11.41
C GLU A 105 -0.13 15.57 -12.62
N LYS A 106 0.90 16.25 -13.09
CA LYS A 106 1.70 15.74 -14.21
C LYS A 106 2.35 14.41 -13.88
N TYR A 107 2.91 14.26 -12.69
CA TYR A 107 3.53 13.01 -12.24
C TYR A 107 2.56 11.84 -12.33
N TYR A 108 1.31 11.98 -11.84
CA TYR A 108 0.33 10.90 -11.89
C TYR A 108 -0.15 10.61 -13.32
N LEU A 109 -0.27 11.62 -14.17
CA LEU A 109 -0.63 11.41 -15.58
C LEU A 109 0.47 10.72 -16.35
N ASP A 110 1.73 11.11 -16.14
CA ASP A 110 2.88 10.43 -16.75
C ASP A 110 2.92 8.93 -16.35
N ILE A 111 2.58 8.59 -15.09
CA ILE A 111 2.45 7.19 -14.69
C ILE A 111 1.40 6.47 -15.52
N ILE A 112 0.21 7.06 -15.68
CA ILE A 112 -0.89 6.44 -16.44
C ILE A 112 -0.48 6.21 -17.90
N ASP A 113 0.17 7.19 -18.52
CA ASP A 113 0.60 7.12 -19.91
C ASP A 113 1.72 6.07 -20.13
N ASP A 114 2.55 5.82 -19.12
CA ASP A 114 3.69 4.90 -19.19
C ASP A 114 3.38 3.49 -18.64
N LEU A 115 2.17 3.25 -18.09
CA LEU A 115 1.80 1.95 -17.53
C LEU A 115 1.95 0.82 -18.57
N LYS A 116 2.58 -0.27 -18.13
CA LYS A 116 2.64 -1.50 -18.92
C LYS A 116 1.46 -2.41 -18.58
N PRO A 117 1.03 -3.27 -19.50
CA PRO A 117 0.02 -4.29 -19.20
C PRO A 117 0.41 -5.11 -17.96
N GLY A 118 -0.54 -5.34 -17.07
CA GLY A 118 -0.33 -6.06 -15.82
C GLY A 118 -1.11 -5.46 -14.66
N LEU A 119 -0.82 -5.93 -13.47
CA LEU A 119 -1.42 -5.44 -12.24
C LEU A 119 -0.54 -4.34 -11.63
N SER A 120 -1.08 -3.12 -11.57
CA SER A 120 -0.36 -1.95 -11.06
C SER A 120 -1.04 -1.36 -9.85
N GLN A 121 -0.26 -0.78 -8.94
CA GLN A 121 -0.78 -0.04 -7.79
C GLN A 121 -0.12 1.32 -7.70
N ILE A 122 -0.95 2.35 -7.52
CA ILE A 122 -0.52 3.70 -7.13
C ILE A 122 -0.95 3.92 -5.69
N ILE A 123 0.00 4.19 -4.80
CA ILE A 123 -0.29 4.58 -3.42
C ILE A 123 -0.49 6.09 -3.35
N VAL A 124 -1.61 6.48 -2.77
CA VAL A 124 -2.00 7.87 -2.52
C VAL A 124 -2.47 8.04 -1.08
N HIS A 125 -2.40 9.25 -0.57
CA HIS A 125 -2.77 9.55 0.81
C HIS A 125 -3.82 10.67 0.85
N PHE A 126 -5.09 10.32 0.81
CA PHE A 126 -6.17 11.31 0.79
C PHE A 126 -6.35 12.05 2.12
N GLY A 127 -6.61 13.32 2.03
CA GLY A 127 -6.97 14.16 3.18
C GLY A 127 -7.30 15.59 2.75
N LEU A 128 -8.00 16.33 3.61
CA LEU A 128 -8.32 17.73 3.36
C LEU A 128 -7.23 18.65 3.93
N HIS A 129 -6.89 19.71 3.21
CA HIS A 129 -5.98 20.74 3.70
C HIS A 129 -6.68 21.67 4.70
N ASN A 130 -6.88 21.21 5.92
CA ASN A 130 -7.50 21.95 7.00
C ASN A 130 -6.62 21.92 8.26
N ASP A 131 -6.98 22.73 9.27
CA ASP A 131 -6.16 22.87 10.47
C ASP A 131 -5.97 21.55 11.22
N LYS A 132 -7.00 20.73 11.31
CA LYS A 132 -6.89 19.40 11.93
C LYS A 132 -5.87 18.49 11.22
N MET A 133 -5.86 18.48 9.89
CA MET A 133 -4.89 17.69 9.13
C MET A 133 -3.48 18.29 9.20
N LYS A 134 -3.37 19.62 9.24
CA LYS A 134 -2.08 20.31 9.47
C LYS A 134 -1.48 19.90 10.81
N ASP A 135 -2.28 19.87 11.87
CA ASP A 135 -1.85 19.45 13.20
C ASP A 135 -1.42 17.98 13.21
N ILE A 136 -2.22 17.08 12.63
CA ILE A 136 -1.90 15.63 12.53
C ILE A 136 -0.60 15.40 11.76
N THR A 137 -0.40 16.13 10.66
CA THR A 137 0.80 16.00 9.83
C THR A 137 1.96 16.87 10.31
N GLN A 138 1.80 17.59 11.43
CA GLN A 138 2.82 18.44 12.04
C GLN A 138 3.42 19.46 11.07
N GLY A 139 2.62 20.00 10.16
CA GLY A 139 3.04 20.97 9.14
C GLY A 139 4.05 20.43 8.12
N LYS A 140 4.21 19.12 7.99
CA LYS A 140 5.10 18.51 6.98
C LYS A 140 4.69 18.97 5.58
N ILE A 141 5.69 19.21 4.73
CA ILE A 141 5.48 19.52 3.30
C ILE A 141 5.19 18.20 2.58
N ASP A 142 6.15 17.25 2.64
CA ASP A 142 5.99 15.94 2.03
C ASP A 142 4.99 15.10 2.83
N TYR A 143 4.02 14.52 2.13
CA TYR A 143 2.91 13.73 2.70
C TYR A 143 2.07 14.50 3.73
N GLY A 144 2.20 15.83 3.78
CA GLY A 144 1.44 16.71 4.66
C GLY A 144 0.02 16.98 4.18
N SER A 145 -0.67 17.90 4.84
CA SER A 145 -2.09 18.16 4.55
C SER A 145 -2.36 18.66 3.13
N LEU A 146 -1.51 19.53 2.58
CA LEU A 146 -1.65 20.02 1.20
C LEU A 146 -1.40 18.89 0.19
N TRP A 147 -0.35 18.10 0.39
CA TRP A 147 -0.05 16.91 -0.44
C TRP A 147 -1.26 15.97 -0.55
N ARG A 148 -1.88 15.66 0.59
CA ARG A 148 -3.04 14.76 0.68
C ARG A 148 -4.27 15.30 -0.04
N GLU A 149 -4.48 16.61 -0.02
CA GLU A 149 -5.56 17.26 -0.76
C GLU A 149 -5.29 17.25 -2.26
N ILE A 150 -4.02 17.42 -2.68
CA ILE A 150 -3.63 17.30 -4.08
C ILE A 150 -3.83 15.88 -4.58
N ASP A 151 -3.38 14.86 -3.84
CA ASP A 151 -3.66 13.46 -4.16
C ASP A 151 -5.16 13.23 -4.41
N TYR A 152 -6.00 13.73 -3.49
CA TYR A 152 -7.45 13.61 -3.61
C TYR A 152 -7.99 14.32 -4.86
N ASN A 153 -7.56 15.56 -5.10
CA ASN A 153 -8.05 16.36 -6.22
C ASN A 153 -7.62 15.77 -7.58
N VAL A 154 -6.38 15.33 -7.70
CA VAL A 154 -5.87 14.73 -8.95
C VAL A 154 -6.62 13.44 -9.26
N MET A 155 -6.74 12.52 -8.28
CA MET A 155 -7.42 11.24 -8.50
C MET A 155 -8.91 11.36 -8.83
N ASN A 156 -9.54 12.49 -8.46
CA ASN A 156 -10.94 12.78 -8.78
C ASN A 156 -11.10 13.76 -9.97
N SER A 157 -10.03 14.18 -10.61
CA SER A 157 -10.11 15.10 -11.74
C SER A 157 -10.63 14.43 -13.00
N GLU A 158 -11.41 15.19 -13.81
CA GLU A 158 -11.85 14.69 -15.12
C GLU A 158 -10.68 14.30 -16.01
N LYS A 159 -9.57 15.00 -15.90
CA LYS A 159 -8.35 14.74 -16.68
C LYS A 159 -7.73 13.38 -16.33
N PHE A 160 -7.65 13.04 -15.04
CA PHE A 160 -7.13 11.74 -14.59
C PHE A 160 -8.07 10.60 -15.00
N ILE A 161 -9.39 10.77 -14.80
CA ILE A 161 -10.38 9.77 -15.18
C ILE A 161 -10.34 9.52 -16.70
N LYS A 162 -10.27 10.58 -17.50
CA LYS A 162 -10.17 10.47 -18.96
C LYS A 162 -8.87 9.78 -19.39
N SER A 163 -7.75 10.07 -18.73
CA SER A 163 -6.47 9.40 -19.01
C SER A 163 -6.56 7.88 -18.77
N LEU A 164 -7.26 7.44 -17.70
CA LEU A 164 -7.52 6.00 -17.47
C LEU A 164 -8.31 5.37 -18.63
N GLU A 165 -9.35 6.04 -19.12
CA GLU A 165 -10.18 5.56 -20.21
C GLU A 165 -9.39 5.49 -21.54
N GLU A 166 -8.64 6.54 -21.88
CA GLU A 166 -7.82 6.63 -23.09
C GLU A 166 -6.73 5.54 -23.14
N ASN A 167 -6.19 5.17 -21.97
CA ASN A 167 -5.19 4.12 -21.84
C ASN A 167 -5.79 2.71 -21.59
N ASN A 168 -7.13 2.56 -21.64
CA ASN A 168 -7.84 1.30 -21.37
C ASN A 168 -7.49 0.69 -20.00
N ILE A 169 -7.30 1.52 -18.99
CA ILE A 169 -6.98 1.08 -17.62
C ILE A 169 -8.28 0.84 -16.86
N LYS A 170 -8.40 -0.33 -16.27
CA LYS A 170 -9.52 -0.71 -15.41
C LYS A 170 -9.13 -0.59 -13.94
N LEU A 171 -9.84 0.26 -13.20
CA LEU A 171 -9.72 0.29 -11.74
C LEU A 171 -10.41 -0.95 -11.14
N ILE A 172 -9.72 -1.60 -10.23
CA ILE A 172 -10.19 -2.77 -9.48
C ILE A 172 -9.87 -2.58 -8.01
N ASN A 173 -10.59 -3.26 -7.16
CA ASN A 173 -10.32 -3.31 -5.72
C ASN A 173 -9.83 -4.70 -5.29
N TYR A 174 -9.34 -4.83 -4.06
CA TYR A 174 -8.83 -6.12 -3.56
C TYR A 174 -9.90 -7.21 -3.44
N SER A 175 -11.17 -6.82 -3.26
CA SER A 175 -12.27 -7.80 -3.27
C SER A 175 -12.48 -8.40 -4.67
N ASP A 176 -12.32 -7.58 -5.73
CA ASP A 176 -12.35 -8.07 -7.10
C ASP A 176 -11.19 -9.04 -7.36
N LEU A 177 -9.98 -8.72 -6.88
CA LEU A 177 -8.82 -9.62 -6.98
C LEU A 177 -9.04 -10.94 -6.24
N LYS A 178 -9.65 -10.90 -5.05
CA LYS A 178 -9.95 -12.10 -4.29
C LYS A 178 -10.88 -13.04 -5.06
N ASN A 179 -11.89 -12.50 -5.72
CA ASN A 179 -12.85 -13.28 -6.52
C ASN A 179 -12.25 -13.90 -7.80
N VAL A 180 -11.12 -13.41 -8.27
CA VAL A 180 -10.43 -13.94 -9.47
C VAL A 180 -9.40 -14.99 -9.10
N ILE A 181 -8.84 -14.94 -7.89
CA ILE A 181 -7.72 -15.77 -7.46
C ILE A 181 -8.19 -17.02 -6.70
N PHE A 182 -9.31 -16.93 -6.00
CA PHE A 182 -9.95 -17.99 -5.23
C PHE A 182 -11.32 -18.34 -5.81
#